data_2bff9c98e7d5f2e9f4eea96a2b774948
#
_entry.id   2bff9c98e7d5f2e9f4eea96a2b774948
#
_cell.length_a   1.000
_cell.length_b   1.000
_cell.length_c   1.000
_cell.angle_alpha   90.00
_cell.angle_beta   90.00
_cell.angle_gamma   90.00
#
_symmetry.space_group_name_H-M   'P 1'
#
loop_
_entity.id
_entity.type
_entity.pdbx_description
1 polymer ?
#
loop_
_entity_poly.entity_id
_entity_poly.type
_entity_poly.pdbx_seq_one_letter_code
_entity_poly.pdbx_strand_id
1 'polypeptide(L)'
;MTNHIINTQSEAVLHFFKKLDIDMVDELLDSDRTYADLEKSMFIHKLTNAFDQFIDAGDDQLKLYPGKCDSEECDSCGCSGFSFLGNRSGNFMDLVVKIEEGRITDIYDCSDFKADTPERKFDKRVKIDRLEFPF
;
A
#
# COMPACT_ATOMS: atom_id res chain seq x y z
N MET A 1 21.16 -23.11 -2.08
CA MET A 1 20.33 -22.28 -2.86
C MET A 1 19.16 -21.75 -2.05
N THR A 2 18.94 -20.51 -2.15
CA THR A 2 17.89 -19.91 -1.41
C THR A 2 16.75 -19.54 -2.32
N ASN A 3 15.63 -20.06 -2.02
CA ASN A 3 14.46 -19.68 -2.74
C ASN A 3 13.77 -18.60 -2.00
N HIS A 4 13.46 -17.57 -2.68
CA HIS A 4 12.55 -16.63 -2.14
C HIS A 4 11.17 -17.21 -2.23
N ILE A 5 10.88 -18.05 -1.27
CA ILE A 5 9.56 -18.63 -1.20
C ILE A 5 8.67 -17.64 -0.50
N ILE A 6 7.57 -17.32 -1.15
CA ILE A 6 6.57 -16.48 -0.50
C ILE A 6 5.82 -17.38 0.45
N ASN A 7 6.07 -17.20 1.74
CA ASN A 7 5.53 -18.09 2.75
C ASN A 7 4.27 -17.57 3.42
N THR A 8 3.99 -16.28 3.31
CA THR A 8 2.87 -15.69 4.01
C THR A 8 1.99 -14.92 3.04
N GLN A 9 0.73 -14.76 3.44
CA GLN A 9 -0.20 -13.96 2.67
C GLN A 9 0.31 -12.54 2.50
N SER A 10 0.85 -11.96 3.59
CA SER A 10 1.31 -10.56 3.53
C SER A 10 2.44 -10.39 2.53
N GLU A 11 3.38 -11.34 2.49
CA GLU A 11 4.47 -11.25 1.53
C GLU A 11 3.96 -11.34 0.10
N ALA A 12 2.98 -12.21 -0.12
CA ALA A 12 2.41 -12.36 -1.46
C ALA A 12 1.69 -11.09 -1.89
N VAL A 13 0.91 -10.51 -0.99
CA VAL A 13 0.18 -9.28 -1.31
C VAL A 13 1.14 -8.16 -1.66
N LEU A 14 2.20 -7.98 -0.84
CA LEU A 14 3.17 -6.92 -1.11
C LEU A 14 3.91 -7.15 -2.41
N HIS A 15 4.18 -8.41 -2.74
CA HIS A 15 4.81 -8.75 -4.02
C HIS A 15 3.96 -8.25 -5.18
N PHE A 16 2.65 -8.48 -5.12
CA PHE A 16 1.77 -8.06 -6.22
C PHE A 16 1.46 -6.57 -6.19
N PHE A 17 1.59 -5.92 -5.04
CA PHE A 17 1.60 -4.45 -5.02
C PHE A 17 2.76 -3.93 -5.85
N LYS A 18 3.95 -4.52 -5.69
CA LYS A 18 5.12 -4.10 -6.46
C LYS A 18 4.87 -4.24 -7.96
N LYS A 19 4.10 -5.23 -8.34
CA LYS A 19 3.82 -5.49 -9.76
C LYS A 19 2.63 -4.71 -10.28
N LEU A 20 1.94 -3.96 -9.41
CA LEU A 20 0.71 -3.27 -9.78
C LEU A 20 -0.34 -4.25 -10.30
N ASP A 21 -0.36 -5.45 -9.73
CA ASP A 21 -1.24 -6.53 -10.15
C ASP A 21 -2.45 -6.60 -9.23
N ILE A 22 -3.46 -5.81 -9.55
CA ILE A 22 -4.61 -5.68 -8.68
C ILE A 22 -5.42 -6.97 -8.58
N ASP A 23 -5.45 -7.77 -9.64
CA ASP A 23 -6.23 -8.99 -9.63
C ASP A 23 -5.69 -9.97 -8.60
N MET A 24 -4.37 -10.09 -8.50
CA MET A 24 -3.77 -10.97 -7.52
C MET A 24 -3.89 -10.42 -6.11
N VAL A 25 -3.81 -9.11 -5.95
CA VAL A 25 -4.03 -8.50 -4.63
C VAL A 25 -5.46 -8.81 -4.17
N ASP A 26 -6.43 -8.63 -5.06
CA ASP A 26 -7.82 -8.91 -4.73
C ASP A 26 -8.00 -10.37 -4.32
N GLU A 27 -7.38 -11.28 -5.03
CA GLU A 27 -7.53 -12.70 -4.75
C GLU A 27 -6.92 -13.09 -3.42
N LEU A 28 -5.85 -12.43 -3.03
CA LEU A 28 -5.11 -12.79 -1.82
C LEU A 28 -5.65 -12.17 -0.54
N LEU A 29 -6.33 -11.02 -0.64
CA LEU A 29 -6.87 -10.39 0.55
C LEU A 29 -8.10 -11.14 1.06
N ASP A 30 -8.30 -11.10 2.37
CA ASP A 30 -9.40 -11.82 2.99
C ASP A 30 -10.73 -11.16 2.64
N SER A 31 -11.68 -11.96 2.16
CA SER A 31 -12.96 -11.41 1.70
C SER A 31 -13.92 -11.07 2.82
N ASP A 32 -13.65 -11.56 4.03
CA ASP A 32 -14.52 -11.28 5.17
C ASP A 32 -13.94 -10.20 6.09
N ARG A 33 -13.04 -9.40 5.58
CA ARG A 33 -12.34 -8.39 6.37
C ARG A 33 -12.49 -7.03 5.69
N THR A 34 -12.46 -5.97 6.50
CA THR A 34 -12.45 -4.60 5.95
C THR A 34 -11.01 -4.10 5.87
N TYR A 35 -10.79 -3.19 4.93
CA TYR A 35 -9.51 -2.52 4.76
C TYR A 35 -9.77 -1.03 4.63
N ALA A 36 -9.08 -0.22 5.43
CA ALA A 36 -9.33 1.22 5.48
C ALA A 36 -10.81 1.50 5.78
N ASP A 37 -11.42 0.67 6.64
CA ASP A 37 -12.83 0.77 7.02
C ASP A 37 -13.81 0.55 5.86
N LEU A 38 -13.34 -0.08 4.79
CA LEU A 38 -14.17 -0.37 3.62
C LEU A 38 -14.30 -1.86 3.44
N GLU A 39 -15.44 -2.30 2.91
CA GLU A 39 -15.56 -3.68 2.48
C GLU A 39 -14.51 -3.95 1.41
N LYS A 40 -14.09 -5.19 1.32
CA LYS A 40 -13.01 -5.54 0.41
C LYS A 40 -13.27 -5.08 -1.02
N SER A 41 -14.49 -5.28 -1.52
CA SER A 41 -14.79 -4.91 -2.90
C SER A 41 -14.61 -3.41 -3.14
N MET A 42 -15.02 -2.58 -2.19
CA MET A 42 -14.86 -1.15 -2.31
C MET A 42 -13.38 -0.75 -2.17
N PHE A 43 -12.69 -1.40 -1.25
CA PHE A 43 -11.26 -1.14 -1.08
C PHE A 43 -10.50 -1.46 -2.37
N ILE A 44 -10.80 -2.60 -2.99
CA ILE A 44 -10.14 -2.99 -4.22
C ILE A 44 -10.46 -2.01 -5.35
N HIS A 45 -11.69 -1.51 -5.39
CA HIS A 45 -12.05 -0.50 -6.38
C HIS A 45 -11.17 0.74 -6.23
N LYS A 46 -11.01 1.21 -4.99
CA LYS A 46 -10.19 2.39 -4.74
C LYS A 46 -8.71 2.12 -4.99
N LEU A 47 -8.25 0.93 -4.64
CA LEU A 47 -6.86 0.57 -4.89
C LEU A 47 -6.60 0.47 -6.39
N THR A 48 -7.57 -0.03 -7.16
CA THR A 48 -7.45 -0.07 -8.61
C THR A 48 -7.23 1.33 -9.17
N ASN A 49 -8.00 2.30 -8.67
CA ASN A 49 -7.82 3.69 -9.11
C ASN A 49 -6.45 4.21 -8.76
N ALA A 50 -5.93 3.85 -7.59
CA ALA A 50 -4.59 4.26 -7.19
C ALA A 50 -3.54 3.63 -8.10
N PHE A 51 -3.65 2.33 -8.38
CA PHE A 51 -2.72 1.66 -9.27
C PHE A 51 -2.77 2.28 -10.66
N ASP A 52 -3.97 2.62 -11.15
CA ASP A 52 -4.11 3.23 -12.47
C ASP A 52 -3.39 4.56 -12.55
N GLN A 53 -3.35 5.32 -11.46
CA GLN A 53 -2.62 6.59 -11.46
C GLN A 53 -1.13 6.37 -11.66
N PHE A 54 -0.56 5.30 -11.08
CA PHE A 54 0.83 4.97 -11.31
C PHE A 54 1.04 4.53 -12.77
N ILE A 55 0.16 3.69 -13.26
CA ILE A 55 0.29 3.16 -14.61
C ILE A 55 0.15 4.27 -15.64
N ASP A 56 -0.80 5.17 -15.44
CA ASP A 56 -1.00 6.30 -16.35
C ASP A 56 0.19 7.24 -16.36
N ALA A 57 0.92 7.29 -15.25
CA ALA A 57 2.11 8.12 -15.15
C ALA A 57 3.36 7.45 -15.73
N GLY A 58 3.22 6.22 -16.21
CA GLY A 58 4.32 5.51 -16.85
C GLY A 58 5.01 4.45 -16.01
N ASP A 59 4.51 4.20 -14.81
CA ASP A 59 5.12 3.20 -13.93
C ASP A 59 4.66 1.81 -14.30
N ASP A 60 5.56 0.84 -14.20
CA ASP A 60 5.19 -0.56 -14.35
C ASP A 60 5.54 -1.38 -13.12
N GLN A 61 6.14 -0.76 -12.13
CA GLN A 61 6.45 -1.38 -10.86
C GLN A 61 6.50 -0.32 -9.78
N LEU A 62 6.35 -0.77 -8.53
CA LEU A 62 6.54 0.09 -7.38
C LEU A 62 7.75 -0.41 -6.59
N LYS A 63 8.49 0.53 -6.03
CA LYS A 63 9.55 0.23 -5.07
C LYS A 63 8.96 0.39 -3.69
N LEU A 64 9.30 -0.51 -2.79
CA LEU A 64 8.77 -0.51 -1.43
C LEU A 64 9.86 -0.07 -0.45
N TYR A 65 9.54 0.92 0.34
CA TYR A 65 10.43 1.40 1.40
C TYR A 65 9.71 1.30 2.72
N PRO A 66 10.22 0.53 3.67
CA PRO A 66 9.56 0.40 4.96
C PRO A 66 9.60 1.71 5.72
N GLY A 67 8.66 1.89 6.61
CA GLY A 67 8.59 3.08 7.42
C GLY A 67 7.61 2.93 8.55
N LYS A 68 7.44 4.01 9.28
CA LYS A 68 6.57 4.03 10.44
C LYS A 68 5.78 5.33 10.49
N CYS A 69 4.64 5.27 11.13
CA CYS A 69 3.88 6.47 11.45
C CYS A 69 4.60 7.19 12.58
N ASP A 70 4.81 8.48 12.41
CA ASP A 70 5.55 9.30 13.36
C ASP A 70 4.64 10.25 14.12
N SER A 71 3.35 10.03 14.08
CA SER A 71 2.40 10.90 14.74
C SER A 71 2.29 10.60 16.22
N GLU A 72 2.47 11.61 17.06
CA GLU A 72 2.32 11.45 18.49
C GLU A 72 0.85 11.42 18.90
N GLU A 73 -0.03 11.83 18.00
CA GLU A 73 -1.46 11.86 18.28
C GLU A 73 -2.17 10.57 17.93
N CYS A 74 -1.44 9.65 17.34
CA CYS A 74 -2.03 8.39 16.93
C CYS A 74 -2.00 7.40 18.08
N ASP A 75 -3.15 6.81 18.39
CA ASP A 75 -3.24 5.81 19.48
C ASP A 75 -2.39 4.60 19.16
N SER A 76 -2.16 4.36 17.89
CA SER A 76 -1.35 3.23 17.45
C SER A 76 0.06 3.67 17.12
N CYS A 77 0.64 4.48 17.95
CA CYS A 77 1.98 5.01 17.75
C CYS A 77 2.94 3.88 17.34
N GLY A 78 3.71 4.12 16.29
CA GLY A 78 4.63 3.11 15.80
C GLY A 78 4.06 2.18 14.74
N CYS A 79 2.89 2.48 14.20
CA CYS A 79 2.36 1.68 13.10
C CYS A 79 3.36 1.61 11.97
N SER A 80 3.59 0.41 11.48
CA SER A 80 4.54 0.22 10.39
C SER A 80 3.80 0.06 9.08
N GLY A 81 4.53 0.23 8.01
CA GLY A 81 3.97 0.12 6.67
C GLY A 81 5.05 0.38 5.64
N PHE A 82 4.62 0.89 4.50
CA PHE A 82 5.53 1.10 3.38
C PHE A 82 5.18 2.36 2.61
N SER A 83 6.22 2.99 2.07
CA SER A 83 6.04 3.93 0.98
C SER A 83 6.22 3.15 -0.31
N PHE A 84 5.24 3.25 -1.19
CA PHE A 84 5.26 2.60 -2.48
C PHE A 84 5.58 3.67 -3.51
N LEU A 85 6.72 3.56 -4.15
CA LEU A 85 7.23 4.60 -5.06
C LEU A 85 7.21 4.09 -6.49
N GLY A 86 6.54 4.83 -7.37
CA GLY A 86 6.53 4.50 -8.79
C GLY A 86 7.94 4.54 -9.36
N ASN A 87 8.29 3.51 -10.14
CA ASN A 87 9.66 3.35 -10.58
C ASN A 87 10.10 4.36 -11.64
N ARG A 88 9.16 5.09 -12.21
CA ARG A 88 9.49 6.09 -13.25
C ARG A 88 8.93 7.47 -12.94
N SER A 89 7.72 7.53 -12.41
CA SER A 89 7.05 8.82 -12.20
C SER A 89 7.50 9.55 -10.96
N GLY A 90 7.93 8.83 -9.93
CA GLY A 90 8.17 9.44 -8.64
C GLY A 90 6.91 9.60 -7.81
N ASN A 91 5.75 9.25 -8.34
CA ASN A 91 4.53 9.25 -7.55
C ASN A 91 4.66 8.23 -6.44
N PHE A 92 4.00 8.46 -5.32
CA PHE A 92 4.17 7.59 -4.17
C PHE A 92 2.89 7.45 -3.37
N MET A 93 2.80 6.37 -2.62
CA MET A 93 1.64 6.05 -1.82
C MET A 93 2.14 5.53 -0.48
N ASP A 94 1.79 6.22 0.60
CA ASP A 94 2.24 5.87 1.95
C ASP A 94 1.11 5.15 2.66
N LEU A 95 1.34 3.89 2.97
CA LEU A 95 0.31 3.07 3.59
C LEU A 95 0.80 2.43 4.86
N VAL A 96 -0.02 2.50 5.89
CA VAL A 96 0.14 1.62 7.04
C VAL A 96 -0.38 0.25 6.61
N VAL A 97 0.38 -0.77 6.91
CA VAL A 97 0.01 -2.15 6.61
C VAL A 97 0.11 -2.95 7.89
N LYS A 98 -1.03 -3.34 8.43
CA LYS A 98 -1.06 -4.11 9.67
C LYS A 98 -1.02 -5.58 9.34
N ILE A 99 -0.10 -6.29 9.97
CA ILE A 99 0.13 -7.70 9.69
C ILE A 99 0.11 -8.45 11.01
N GLU A 100 -0.68 -9.53 11.06
CA GLU A 100 -0.73 -10.42 12.21
C GLU A 100 -0.59 -11.85 11.72
N GLU A 101 0.40 -12.53 12.28
CA GLU A 101 0.65 -13.93 11.92
C GLU A 101 0.77 -14.15 10.41
N GLY A 102 1.45 -13.22 9.75
CA GLY A 102 1.70 -13.35 8.32
C GLY A 102 0.54 -12.95 7.42
N ARG A 103 -0.54 -12.43 7.98
CA ARG A 103 -1.69 -12.00 7.19
C ARG A 103 -1.94 -10.52 7.39
N ILE A 104 -2.28 -9.85 6.33
CA ILE A 104 -2.61 -8.43 6.38
C ILE A 104 -3.99 -8.28 6.98
N THR A 105 -4.08 -7.50 8.05
CA THR A 105 -5.34 -7.26 8.74
C THR A 105 -5.92 -5.89 8.43
N ASP A 106 -5.11 -4.96 7.94
CA ASP A 106 -5.61 -3.66 7.52
C ASP A 106 -4.58 -2.97 6.64
N ILE A 107 -5.06 -2.09 5.78
CA ILE A 107 -4.23 -1.25 4.91
C ILE A 107 -4.94 0.10 4.82
N TYR A 108 -4.22 1.19 5.13
CA TYR A 108 -4.81 2.51 4.99
C TYR A 108 -3.74 3.58 4.82
N ASP A 109 -4.15 4.71 4.26
CA ASP A 109 -3.24 5.85 4.07
C ASP A 109 -2.87 6.48 5.40
N CYS A 110 -1.65 6.99 5.47
CA CYS A 110 -1.22 7.74 6.66
C CYS A 110 -0.36 8.92 6.23
N SER A 111 -0.84 10.11 6.48
CA SER A 111 -0.12 11.32 6.07
C SER A 111 1.09 11.62 6.96
N ASP A 112 1.16 10.99 8.14
CA ASP A 112 2.29 11.17 9.05
C ASP A 112 3.34 10.09 8.90
N PHE A 113 3.21 9.27 7.88
CA PHE A 113 4.12 8.16 7.65
C PHE A 113 5.46 8.66 7.14
N LYS A 114 6.53 8.07 7.64
CA LYS A 114 7.88 8.41 7.20
C LYS A 114 8.61 7.16 6.76
N ALA A 115 9.00 7.16 5.50
CA ALA A 115 9.73 6.05 4.92
C ALA A 115 11.21 6.17 5.21
N ASP A 116 11.82 5.02 5.42
CA ASP A 116 13.26 4.91 5.58
C ASP A 116 13.86 4.69 4.19
N THR A 117 14.20 5.78 3.52
CA THR A 117 14.66 5.72 2.16
C THR A 117 15.70 6.79 1.87
N PRO A 118 16.71 6.49 1.05
CA PRO A 118 17.63 7.51 0.57
C PRO A 118 17.05 8.33 -0.57
N GLU A 119 15.94 7.92 -1.13
CA GLU A 119 15.35 8.65 -2.25
C GLU A 119 14.81 9.99 -1.80
N ARG A 120 15.02 11.00 -2.63
CA ARG A 120 14.56 12.34 -2.32
C ARG A 120 13.49 12.83 -3.28
N LYS A 121 13.27 12.11 -4.35
CA LYS A 121 12.37 12.58 -5.39
C LYS A 121 11.04 11.88 -5.31
N PHE A 122 10.31 12.21 -4.27
CA PHE A 122 8.92 11.78 -4.16
C PHE A 122 8.10 12.93 -4.73
N ASP A 123 7.35 12.64 -5.77
CA ASP A 123 6.65 13.68 -6.50
C ASP A 123 5.24 13.88 -5.97
N LYS A 124 4.31 13.06 -6.39
CA LYS A 124 2.90 13.28 -6.09
C LYS A 124 2.35 12.12 -5.26
N ARG A 125 1.66 12.46 -4.18
CA ARG A 125 1.06 11.44 -3.32
C ARG A 125 -0.21 10.88 -3.94
N VAL A 126 -0.29 9.57 -4.02
CA VAL A 126 -1.48 8.84 -4.45
C VAL A 126 -2.15 8.30 -3.19
N LYS A 127 -3.46 8.47 -3.09
CA LYS A 127 -4.21 8.03 -1.91
C LYS A 127 -5.31 7.08 -2.29
N ILE A 128 -5.63 6.18 -1.38
CA ILE A 128 -6.70 5.21 -1.58
C ILE A 128 -7.85 5.38 -0.59
N ASP A 129 -7.62 6.08 0.51
CA ASP A 129 -8.51 6.03 1.65
C ASP A 129 -9.78 6.80 1.47
N ARG A 130 -9.79 7.72 0.55
CA ARG A 130 -10.84 8.68 0.67
C ARG A 130 -11.76 8.66 -0.48
N LEU A 131 -12.99 8.60 -0.14
CA LEU A 131 -14.01 8.77 -1.12
C LEU A 131 -14.17 10.25 -1.35
N GLU A 132 -13.69 10.69 -2.47
CA GLU A 132 -13.83 12.09 -2.82
C GLU A 132 -15.15 12.29 -3.49
N PHE A 133 -15.99 13.04 -2.87
CA PHE A 133 -17.28 13.36 -3.48
C PHE A 133 -17.18 14.72 -4.10
N PRO A 134 -17.32 14.81 -5.38
CA PRO A 134 -17.24 16.10 -6.05
C PRO A 134 -18.56 16.83 -5.95
N PHE A 135 -18.96 17.12 -4.81
CA PHE A 135 -20.19 17.86 -4.66
C PHE A 135 -19.94 19.32 -4.64
#